data_49f435d9af06c02adb8ea7ccc4362020
#
_entry.id   49f435d9af06c02adb8ea7ccc4362020
#
_cell.length_a   1.000
_cell.length_b   1.000
_cell.length_c   1.000
_cell.angle_alpha   90.00
_cell.angle_beta   90.00
_cell.angle_gamma   90.00
#
_symmetry.space_group_name_H-M   'P 1'
#
loop_
_entity.id
_entity.type
_entity.pdbx_description
1 polymer ?
#
loop_
_entity_poly.entity_id
_entity_poly.type
_entity_poly.pdbx_seq_one_letter_code
_entity_poly.pdbx_strand_id
1 'polypeptide(L)'
;MSVSLLAVSGYRSLQNLVLPLAPLTLISGANGSGKSNLYRALRLLVAAAKRDLEGELAREGGLPAVFWAGPEQISGAMRRGEQPLKGGPRSEPVRLRLGFAADPMSYAIEVGYPPLDRSAFALDPLVKDEWIWAGGSFHPRALLAQGAGTLAGDADPEHQAIAAALREQILSWRFYDNLRTDRDAPARHPGIATRCMALSDDGRDLPPAVQTIQEVGDWSGFCAAIDDAFPGCELSVDTAAPVFRLQFRQPGLLRPLEASELSDGMLRYLLLAAALFSPRFPPLLVLNEPENSLHPELLEPLARLIGAAAERTQVWVIAHAPPLVHALSQQEGSCHHRLERELGATVLPGQTTLDRAAWRWPG
;
A
#
# COMPACT_ATOMS: atom_id res chain seq x y z
N MET A 1 9.87 -4.53 -10.86
CA MET A 1 9.38 -3.16 -11.17
C MET A 1 9.52 -2.34 -9.91
N SER A 2 10.21 -1.23 -9.93
CA SER A 2 10.28 -0.28 -8.82
C SER A 2 9.41 0.93 -9.17
N VAL A 3 8.47 1.28 -8.31
CA VAL A 3 7.63 2.46 -8.49
C VAL A 3 8.41 3.67 -7.99
N SER A 4 8.74 4.59 -8.88
CA SER A 4 9.53 5.78 -8.55
C SER A 4 8.68 6.98 -8.13
N LEU A 5 7.39 6.97 -8.46
CA LEU A 5 6.49 8.08 -8.19
C LEU A 5 5.04 7.59 -8.14
N LEU A 6 4.26 8.14 -7.22
CA LEU A 6 2.80 8.03 -7.18
C LEU A 6 2.17 9.39 -7.40
N ALA A 7 1.16 9.46 -8.27
CA ALA A 7 0.36 10.65 -8.51
C ALA A 7 -1.12 10.37 -8.27
N VAL A 8 -1.77 11.26 -7.53
CA VAL A 8 -3.21 11.18 -7.21
C VAL A 8 -3.83 12.55 -7.37
N SER A 9 -4.94 12.63 -8.09
CA SER A 9 -5.68 13.88 -8.25
C SER A 9 -7.18 13.65 -8.10
N GLY A 10 -7.83 14.54 -7.37
CA GLY A 10 -9.30 14.54 -7.22
C GLY A 10 -9.87 13.50 -6.28
N TYR A 11 -9.07 12.85 -5.44
CA TYR A 11 -9.52 11.80 -4.53
C TYR A 11 -9.55 12.28 -3.07
N ARG A 12 -10.73 12.37 -2.47
CA ARG A 12 -10.95 12.78 -1.07
C ARG A 12 -10.14 14.04 -0.70
N SER A 13 -9.18 13.96 0.21
CA SER A 13 -8.29 15.08 0.54
C SER A 13 -7.09 15.21 -0.41
N LEU A 14 -6.86 14.26 -1.29
CA LEU A 14 -5.77 14.28 -2.26
C LEU A 14 -6.22 15.06 -3.51
N GLN A 15 -6.16 16.39 -3.42
CA GLN A 15 -6.57 17.27 -4.52
C GLN A 15 -5.63 17.13 -5.72
N ASN A 16 -4.33 17.22 -5.48
CA ASN A 16 -3.27 17.03 -6.48
C ASN A 16 -1.97 16.73 -5.76
N LEU A 17 -1.69 15.47 -5.53
CA LEU A 17 -0.53 15.00 -4.78
C LEU A 17 0.36 14.17 -5.68
N VAL A 18 1.65 14.50 -5.70
CA VAL A 18 2.70 13.75 -6.39
C VAL A 18 3.78 13.41 -5.38
N LEU A 19 4.05 12.13 -5.18
CA LEU A 19 4.99 11.62 -4.21
C LEU A 19 6.12 10.87 -4.91
N PRO A 20 7.37 11.35 -4.84
CA PRO A 20 8.53 10.54 -5.19
C PRO A 20 8.68 9.38 -4.19
N LEU A 21 9.18 8.26 -4.66
CA LEU A 21 9.28 7.03 -3.91
C LEU A 21 10.71 6.50 -3.94
N ALA A 22 11.09 5.88 -2.84
CA ALA A 22 12.38 5.22 -2.63
C ALA A 22 12.20 3.72 -2.34
N PRO A 23 13.27 2.92 -2.28
CA PRO A 23 13.19 1.54 -1.82
C PRO A 23 12.48 1.41 -0.46
N LEU A 24 12.77 2.30 0.48
CA LEU A 24 11.99 2.47 1.72
C LEU A 24 11.31 3.83 1.70
N THR A 25 9.99 3.84 1.63
CA THR A 25 9.20 5.07 1.70
C THR A 25 8.37 5.09 2.98
N LEU A 26 8.64 6.08 3.82
CA LEU A 26 7.92 6.31 5.07
C LEU A 26 6.93 7.46 4.89
N ILE A 27 5.68 7.22 5.26
CA ILE A 27 4.61 8.21 5.25
C ILE A 27 4.12 8.41 6.67
N SER A 28 4.25 9.62 7.18
CA SER A 28 3.78 9.99 8.50
C SER A 28 2.88 11.23 8.46
N GLY A 29 2.30 11.59 9.58
CA GLY A 29 1.48 12.80 9.72
C GLY A 29 0.40 12.63 10.80
N ALA A 30 -0.21 13.71 11.21
CA ALA A 30 -1.29 13.70 12.20
C ALA A 30 -2.52 12.91 11.73
N ASN A 31 -3.40 12.56 12.66
CA ASN A 31 -4.69 11.96 12.30
C ASN A 31 -5.47 12.92 11.40
N GLY A 32 -6.05 12.39 10.33
CA GLY A 32 -6.78 13.20 9.35
C GLY A 32 -5.88 13.91 8.31
N SER A 33 -4.55 13.74 8.33
CA SER A 33 -3.64 14.34 7.33
C SER A 33 -3.79 13.77 5.91
N GLY A 34 -4.44 12.62 5.74
CA GLY A 34 -4.68 11.99 4.44
C GLY A 34 -3.89 10.70 4.20
N LYS A 35 -3.17 10.17 5.20
CA LYS A 35 -2.44 8.89 5.10
C LYS A 35 -3.32 7.75 4.61
N SER A 36 -4.48 7.57 5.24
CA SER A 36 -5.43 6.51 4.85
C SER A 36 -6.01 6.72 3.45
N ASN A 37 -6.17 7.97 3.00
CA ASN A 37 -6.61 8.25 1.64
C ASN A 37 -5.53 7.86 0.61
N LEU A 38 -4.27 8.09 0.94
CA LEU A 38 -3.15 7.67 0.09
C LEU A 38 -3.06 6.14 -0.02
N TYR A 39 -3.21 5.43 1.11
CA TYR A 39 -3.28 3.98 1.14
C TYR A 39 -4.43 3.44 0.26
N ARG A 40 -5.62 4.02 0.40
CA ARG A 40 -6.79 3.64 -0.42
C ARG A 40 -6.58 3.93 -1.90
N ALA A 41 -5.93 5.04 -2.25
CA ALA A 41 -5.60 5.34 -3.65
C ALA A 41 -4.74 4.24 -4.29
N LEU A 42 -3.75 3.68 -3.56
CA LEU A 42 -3.00 2.52 -4.01
C LEU A 42 -3.87 1.26 -4.17
N ARG A 43 -4.80 1.05 -3.23
CA ARG A 43 -5.75 -0.08 -3.31
C ARG A 43 -6.67 0.03 -4.52
N LEU A 44 -7.06 1.25 -4.91
CA LEU A 44 -7.86 1.48 -6.14
C LEU A 44 -7.09 1.10 -7.41
N LEU A 45 -5.77 1.30 -7.46
CA LEU A 45 -4.95 0.81 -8.59
C LEU A 45 -4.97 -0.73 -8.68
N VAL A 46 -4.91 -1.41 -7.53
CA VAL A 46 -5.06 -2.88 -7.50
C VAL A 46 -6.48 -3.31 -7.85
N ALA A 47 -7.50 -2.56 -7.42
CA ALA A 47 -8.89 -2.83 -7.79
C ALA A 47 -9.11 -2.70 -9.30
N ALA A 48 -8.50 -1.70 -9.95
CA ALA A 48 -8.50 -1.58 -11.41
C ALA A 48 -7.89 -2.83 -12.08
N ALA A 49 -6.73 -3.29 -11.59
CA ALA A 49 -6.11 -4.52 -12.07
C ALA A 49 -6.96 -5.78 -11.81
N LYS A 50 -7.78 -5.80 -10.76
CA LYS A 50 -8.73 -6.88 -10.43
C LYS A 50 -10.02 -6.81 -11.22
N ARG A 51 -10.27 -5.76 -11.99
CA ARG A 51 -11.55 -5.46 -12.66
C ARG A 51 -12.71 -5.24 -11.67
N ASP A 52 -12.41 -4.68 -10.51
CA ASP A 52 -13.38 -4.40 -9.43
C ASP A 52 -13.29 -2.93 -8.95
N LEU A 53 -12.86 -2.02 -9.83
CA LEU A 53 -12.70 -0.61 -9.46
C LEU A 53 -14.03 0.04 -9.10
N GLU A 54 -15.08 -0.22 -9.90
CA GLU A 54 -16.43 0.27 -9.66
C GLU A 54 -16.99 -0.27 -8.34
N GLY A 55 -16.78 -1.56 -8.08
CA GLY A 55 -17.19 -2.19 -6.83
C GLY A 55 -16.47 -1.61 -5.61
N GLU A 56 -15.16 -1.33 -5.71
CA GLU A 56 -14.40 -0.71 -4.62
C GLU A 56 -14.84 0.74 -4.38
N LEU A 57 -15.06 1.52 -5.44
CA LEU A 57 -15.59 2.88 -5.33
C LEU A 57 -17.00 2.90 -4.74
N ALA A 58 -17.85 1.92 -5.09
CA ALA A 58 -19.19 1.78 -4.50
C ALA A 58 -19.12 1.47 -3.00
N ARG A 59 -18.20 0.59 -2.55
CA ARG A 59 -17.98 0.32 -1.12
C ARG A 59 -17.51 1.56 -0.36
N GLU A 60 -16.83 2.47 -1.02
CA GLU A 60 -16.41 3.76 -0.45
C GLU A 60 -17.51 4.84 -0.43
N GLY A 61 -18.70 4.55 -0.91
CA GLY A 61 -19.86 5.45 -0.95
C GLY A 61 -20.12 6.10 -2.32
N GLY A 62 -19.49 5.57 -3.37
CA GLY A 62 -19.62 6.05 -4.75
C GLY A 62 -18.84 7.33 -5.04
N LEU A 63 -18.88 7.79 -6.29
CA LEU A 63 -18.12 8.96 -6.75
C LEU A 63 -18.37 10.24 -5.93
N PRO A 64 -19.60 10.57 -5.50
CA PRO A 64 -19.82 11.77 -4.68
C PRO A 64 -19.06 11.77 -3.36
N ALA A 65 -18.84 10.60 -2.76
CA ALA A 65 -18.14 10.46 -1.49
C ALA A 65 -16.60 10.42 -1.65
N VAL A 66 -16.11 10.02 -2.81
CA VAL A 66 -14.67 9.85 -3.07
C VAL A 66 -14.02 11.02 -3.78
N PHE A 67 -14.80 11.84 -4.50
CA PHE A 67 -14.22 13.02 -5.13
C PHE A 67 -13.79 14.10 -4.14
N TRP A 68 -12.80 14.87 -4.55
CA TRP A 68 -12.40 16.09 -3.82
C TRP A 68 -13.58 17.05 -3.69
N ALA A 69 -14.01 17.31 -2.45
CA ALA A 69 -15.15 18.13 -2.11
C ALA A 69 -14.83 19.65 -1.97
N GLY A 70 -13.55 20.01 -2.04
CA GLY A 70 -13.12 21.42 -1.93
C GLY A 70 -13.22 22.18 -3.26
N PRO A 71 -12.77 23.45 -3.26
CA PRO A 71 -12.73 24.27 -4.48
C PRO A 71 -11.78 23.67 -5.51
N GLU A 72 -12.06 23.93 -6.80
CA GLU A 72 -11.20 23.49 -7.90
C GLU A 72 -9.78 24.10 -7.76
N GLN A 73 -9.72 25.38 -7.41
CA GLN A 73 -8.46 26.07 -7.15
C GLN A 73 -8.50 26.78 -5.80
N ILE A 74 -7.42 26.67 -5.05
CA ILE A 74 -7.22 27.41 -3.79
C ILE A 74 -6.32 28.59 -4.11
N SER A 75 -6.89 29.80 -4.14
CA SER A 75 -6.15 31.04 -4.42
C SER A 75 -5.18 31.39 -3.29
N GLY A 76 -4.16 32.20 -3.58
CA GLY A 76 -3.25 32.71 -2.57
C GLY A 76 -3.96 33.51 -1.45
N ALA A 77 -5.03 34.26 -1.78
CA ALA A 77 -5.85 34.98 -0.81
C ALA A 77 -6.63 34.04 0.12
N MET A 78 -7.14 32.92 -0.40
CA MET A 78 -7.77 31.87 0.43
C MET A 78 -6.74 31.23 1.38
N ARG A 79 -5.52 30.96 0.89
CA ARG A 79 -4.43 30.40 1.73
C ARG A 79 -4.02 31.33 2.85
N ARG A 80 -4.00 32.64 2.62
CA ARG A 80 -3.68 33.65 3.65
C ARG A 80 -4.87 33.99 4.57
N GLY A 81 -6.06 33.38 4.35
CA GLY A 81 -7.25 33.68 5.14
C GLY A 81 -7.90 35.04 4.82
N GLU A 82 -7.47 35.73 3.76
CA GLU A 82 -7.99 37.03 3.32
C GLU A 82 -9.38 36.89 2.65
N GLN A 83 -9.67 35.70 2.14
CA GLN A 83 -10.95 35.35 1.55
C GLN A 83 -11.45 34.01 2.08
N PRO A 84 -12.76 33.85 2.31
CA PRO A 84 -13.33 32.57 2.70
C PRO A 84 -13.17 31.55 1.57
N LEU A 85 -13.03 30.26 1.94
CA LEU A 85 -13.09 29.17 0.99
C LEU A 85 -14.47 29.19 0.29
N LYS A 86 -14.51 29.53 -0.98
CA LYS A 86 -15.71 29.51 -1.81
C LYS A 86 -15.46 28.63 -3.03
N GLY A 87 -16.37 27.67 -3.24
CA GLY A 87 -16.49 27.00 -4.55
C GLY A 87 -17.11 27.98 -5.54
N GLY A 88 -16.48 28.11 -6.71
CA GLY A 88 -17.06 28.74 -7.89
C GLY A 88 -17.63 27.68 -8.84
N PRO A 89 -18.23 28.08 -9.98
CA PRO A 89 -18.49 27.16 -11.07
C PRO A 89 -17.19 26.48 -11.46
N ARG A 90 -17.21 25.16 -11.58
CA ARG A 90 -16.04 24.41 -12.02
C ARG A 90 -15.83 24.63 -13.51
N SER A 91 -14.58 24.85 -13.89
CA SER A 91 -14.19 24.99 -15.30
C SER A 91 -14.02 23.65 -15.98
N GLU A 92 -13.66 22.62 -15.20
CA GLU A 92 -13.46 21.27 -15.69
C GLU A 92 -14.37 20.24 -14.99
N PRO A 93 -14.72 19.14 -15.69
CA PRO A 93 -15.44 18.04 -15.07
C PRO A 93 -14.65 17.48 -13.86
N VAL A 94 -15.37 17.07 -12.81
CA VAL A 94 -14.76 16.40 -11.67
C VAL A 94 -14.24 15.04 -12.10
N ARG A 95 -12.97 14.78 -11.86
CA ARG A 95 -12.30 13.54 -12.23
C ARG A 95 -11.42 13.04 -11.09
N LEU A 96 -11.38 11.74 -10.94
CA LEU A 96 -10.39 11.03 -10.15
C LEU A 96 -9.31 10.54 -11.11
N ARG A 97 -8.06 10.90 -10.83
CA ARG A 97 -6.90 10.40 -11.57
C ARG A 97 -5.94 9.72 -10.61
N LEU A 98 -5.55 8.52 -10.96
CA LEU A 98 -4.53 7.73 -10.25
C LEU A 98 -3.45 7.35 -11.24
N GLY A 99 -2.20 7.39 -10.83
CA GLY A 99 -1.12 6.95 -11.69
C GLY A 99 0.18 6.76 -10.93
N PHE A 100 1.08 6.02 -11.52
CA PHE A 100 2.42 5.83 -11.00
C PHE A 100 3.45 5.79 -12.14
N ALA A 101 4.65 6.27 -11.83
CA ALA A 101 5.81 6.08 -12.67
C ALA A 101 6.61 4.88 -12.18
N ALA A 102 7.03 4.04 -13.10
CA ALA A 102 7.88 2.89 -12.81
C ALA A 102 8.72 2.49 -14.03
N ASP A 103 9.73 1.67 -13.81
CA ASP A 103 10.52 1.04 -14.85
C ASP A 103 10.21 -0.48 -14.87
N PRO A 104 9.89 -1.06 -16.02
CA PRO A 104 9.90 -0.47 -17.39
C PRO A 104 8.61 0.26 -17.78
N MET A 105 7.49 0.09 -17.05
CA MET A 105 6.18 0.58 -17.45
C MET A 105 5.52 1.43 -16.37
N SER A 106 4.97 2.55 -16.80
CA SER A 106 4.16 3.46 -16.01
C SER A 106 2.68 3.38 -16.40
N TYR A 107 1.80 3.81 -15.51
CA TYR A 107 0.36 3.70 -15.68
C TYR A 107 -0.38 4.89 -15.14
N ALA A 108 -1.47 5.25 -15.80
CA ALA A 108 -2.47 6.19 -15.28
C ALA A 108 -3.88 5.75 -15.67
N ILE A 109 -4.84 6.09 -14.81
CA ILE A 109 -6.27 5.86 -15.03
C ILE A 109 -7.06 7.12 -14.66
N GLU A 110 -8.07 7.42 -15.44
CA GLU A 110 -9.01 8.50 -15.20
C GLU A 110 -10.42 7.95 -15.04
N VAL A 111 -11.09 8.36 -13.95
CA VAL A 111 -12.46 7.95 -13.62
C VAL A 111 -13.34 9.19 -13.44
N GLY A 112 -14.55 9.13 -13.95
CA GLY A 112 -15.51 10.22 -13.85
C GLY A 112 -16.95 9.73 -13.95
N TYR A 113 -17.88 10.68 -13.96
CA TYR A 113 -19.28 10.36 -14.20
C TYR A 113 -19.52 9.92 -15.64
N PRO A 114 -20.48 9.02 -15.89
CA PRO A 114 -20.91 8.71 -17.25
C PRO A 114 -21.39 9.97 -17.98
N PRO A 115 -21.49 9.94 -19.31
CA PRO A 115 -22.15 11.02 -20.06
C PRO A 115 -23.55 11.25 -19.49
N LEU A 116 -23.99 12.52 -19.52
CA LEU A 116 -25.37 12.87 -19.10
C LEU A 116 -26.38 12.07 -19.91
N ASP A 117 -27.02 11.12 -19.25
CA ASP A 117 -28.08 10.28 -19.78
C ASP A 117 -29.26 10.26 -18.80
N ARG A 118 -30.41 9.79 -19.26
CA ARG A 118 -31.63 9.60 -18.44
C ARG A 118 -31.56 8.34 -17.55
N SER A 119 -30.42 7.70 -17.46
CA SER A 119 -30.17 6.51 -16.63
C SER A 119 -30.29 6.82 -15.15
N ALA A 120 -30.89 5.91 -14.39
CA ALA A 120 -30.87 5.93 -12.92
C ALA A 120 -29.45 5.77 -12.38
N PHE A 121 -28.51 5.29 -13.18
CA PHE A 121 -27.10 5.04 -12.84
C PHE A 121 -26.17 6.18 -13.26
N ALA A 122 -26.67 7.41 -13.36
CA ALA A 122 -25.90 8.60 -13.75
C ALA A 122 -24.71 8.93 -12.78
N LEU A 123 -24.67 8.32 -11.60
CA LEU A 123 -23.59 8.49 -10.62
C LEU A 123 -22.63 7.30 -10.56
N ASP A 124 -22.82 6.27 -11.37
CA ASP A 124 -21.92 5.13 -11.40
C ASP A 124 -20.54 5.56 -11.91
N PRO A 125 -19.46 4.99 -11.34
CA PRO A 125 -18.11 5.24 -11.83
C PRO A 125 -17.97 4.74 -13.27
N LEU A 126 -17.32 5.55 -14.10
CA LEU A 126 -16.90 5.15 -15.44
C LEU A 126 -15.42 5.43 -15.63
N VAL A 127 -14.66 4.42 -15.99
CA VAL A 127 -13.29 4.59 -16.47
C VAL A 127 -13.36 5.38 -17.79
N LYS A 128 -12.75 6.56 -17.80
CA LYS A 128 -12.76 7.46 -18.96
C LYS A 128 -11.64 7.10 -19.92
N ASP A 129 -10.46 6.87 -19.37
CA ASP A 129 -9.30 6.44 -20.13
C ASP A 129 -8.26 5.80 -19.21
N GLU A 130 -7.39 5.00 -19.79
CA GLU A 130 -6.22 4.39 -19.18
C GLU A 130 -5.05 4.54 -20.12
N TRP A 131 -3.84 4.73 -19.56
CA TRP A 131 -2.61 4.89 -20.31
C TRP A 131 -1.52 4.02 -19.72
N ILE A 132 -0.81 3.30 -20.59
CA ILE A 132 0.42 2.57 -20.26
C ILE A 132 1.52 3.14 -21.14
N TRP A 133 2.65 3.52 -20.54
CA TRP A 133 3.79 4.05 -21.30
C TRP A 133 5.11 3.53 -20.75
N ALA A 134 6.16 3.57 -21.57
CA ALA A 134 7.50 3.15 -21.21
C ALA A 134 8.22 4.24 -20.39
N GLY A 135 8.93 3.83 -19.33
CA GLY A 135 9.73 4.72 -18.49
C GLY A 135 8.89 5.58 -17.55
N GLY A 136 9.54 6.46 -16.78
CA GLY A 136 8.94 7.20 -15.69
C GLY A 136 8.07 8.38 -16.12
N SER A 137 8.60 9.30 -16.97
CA SER A 137 7.87 10.50 -17.39
C SER A 137 7.01 10.23 -18.61
N PHE A 138 5.75 10.68 -18.58
CA PHE A 138 4.87 10.54 -19.74
C PHE A 138 5.38 11.38 -20.92
N HIS A 139 5.48 10.72 -22.06
CA HIS A 139 5.72 11.35 -23.35
C HIS A 139 4.88 10.62 -24.41
N PRO A 140 4.19 11.31 -25.33
CA PRO A 140 3.31 10.66 -26.31
C PRO A 140 3.99 9.58 -27.16
N ARG A 141 5.30 9.74 -27.44
CA ARG A 141 6.07 8.73 -28.20
C ARG A 141 6.41 7.48 -27.38
N ALA A 142 6.25 7.52 -26.05
CA ALA A 142 6.48 6.38 -25.16
C ALA A 142 5.18 5.61 -24.84
N LEU A 143 4.04 6.07 -25.36
CA LEU A 143 2.75 5.42 -25.17
C LEU A 143 2.78 4.00 -25.75
N LEU A 144 2.40 3.03 -24.93
CA LEU A 144 2.37 1.60 -25.26
C LEU A 144 0.95 1.09 -25.45
N ALA A 145 -0.01 1.62 -24.65
CA ALA A 145 -1.43 1.28 -24.77
C ALA A 145 -2.28 2.42 -24.20
N GLN A 146 -3.49 2.61 -24.77
CA GLN A 146 -4.48 3.57 -24.32
C GLN A 146 -5.89 3.04 -24.58
N GLY A 147 -6.83 3.40 -23.71
CA GLY A 147 -8.26 3.15 -23.85
C GLY A 147 -8.89 2.69 -22.54
N ALA A 148 -10.16 3.01 -22.35
CA ALA A 148 -10.92 2.55 -21.20
C ALA A 148 -10.95 1.02 -21.15
N GLY A 149 -10.66 0.43 -19.98
CA GLY A 149 -10.62 -1.03 -19.82
C GLY A 149 -9.31 -1.70 -20.28
N THR A 150 -8.29 -0.93 -20.67
CA THR A 150 -7.00 -1.48 -21.13
C THR A 150 -6.42 -2.46 -20.12
N LEU A 151 -6.34 -2.08 -18.84
CA LEU A 151 -5.81 -2.95 -17.79
C LEU A 151 -6.77 -4.11 -17.46
N ALA A 152 -8.07 -3.92 -17.69
CA ALA A 152 -9.08 -4.96 -17.54
C ALA A 152 -9.05 -6.02 -18.66
N GLY A 153 -8.28 -5.82 -19.71
CA GLY A 153 -8.10 -6.79 -20.81
C GLY A 153 -8.92 -6.48 -22.07
N ASP A 154 -9.49 -5.27 -22.14
CA ASP A 154 -10.21 -4.77 -23.31
C ASP A 154 -9.28 -4.03 -24.30
N ALA A 155 -7.97 -4.16 -24.09
CA ALA A 155 -6.96 -3.60 -24.97
C ALA A 155 -6.98 -4.28 -26.36
N ASP A 156 -6.58 -3.54 -27.38
CA ASP A 156 -6.33 -4.09 -28.70
C ASP A 156 -5.35 -5.28 -28.62
N PRO A 157 -5.49 -6.29 -29.49
CA PRO A 157 -4.62 -7.49 -29.47
C PRO A 157 -3.13 -7.20 -29.43
N GLU A 158 -2.69 -6.11 -30.07
CA GLU A 158 -1.28 -5.68 -30.07
C GLU A 158 -0.80 -5.21 -28.68
N HIS A 159 -1.70 -4.69 -27.85
CA HIS A 159 -1.40 -4.14 -26.53
C HIS A 159 -1.74 -5.09 -25.37
N GLN A 160 -2.43 -6.21 -25.66
CA GLN A 160 -2.89 -7.14 -24.62
C GLN A 160 -1.75 -7.74 -23.80
N ALA A 161 -0.63 -8.09 -24.43
CA ALA A 161 0.52 -8.67 -23.73
C ALA A 161 1.15 -7.67 -22.74
N ILE A 162 1.23 -6.39 -23.13
CA ILE A 162 1.75 -5.30 -22.29
C ILE A 162 0.82 -5.06 -21.10
N ALA A 163 -0.47 -4.95 -21.36
CA ALA A 163 -1.49 -4.75 -20.33
C ALA A 163 -1.53 -5.93 -19.34
N ALA A 164 -1.45 -7.17 -19.83
CA ALA A 164 -1.42 -8.36 -19.00
C ALA A 164 -0.17 -8.40 -18.09
N ALA A 165 1.02 -8.07 -18.63
CA ALA A 165 2.24 -8.01 -17.84
C ALA A 165 2.17 -6.96 -16.74
N LEU A 166 1.68 -5.75 -17.03
CA LEU A 166 1.50 -4.70 -16.05
C LEU A 166 0.46 -5.10 -14.99
N ARG A 167 -0.65 -5.68 -15.42
CA ARG A 167 -1.71 -6.17 -14.53
C ARG A 167 -1.18 -7.22 -13.55
N GLU A 168 -0.41 -8.19 -14.02
CA GLU A 168 0.22 -9.21 -13.17
C GLU A 168 1.13 -8.58 -12.12
N GLN A 169 1.92 -7.58 -12.51
CA GLN A 169 2.80 -6.84 -11.60
C GLN A 169 2.01 -6.11 -10.51
N ILE A 170 0.94 -5.39 -10.86
CA ILE A 170 0.09 -4.69 -9.86
C ILE A 170 -0.60 -5.70 -8.94
N LEU A 171 -1.08 -6.82 -9.46
CA LEU A 171 -1.72 -7.88 -8.67
C LEU A 171 -0.75 -8.59 -7.71
N SER A 172 0.54 -8.52 -7.98
CA SER A 172 1.57 -9.07 -7.08
C SER A 172 1.91 -8.18 -5.90
N TRP A 173 1.46 -6.90 -5.86
CA TRP A 173 1.63 -6.02 -4.71
C TRP A 173 0.96 -6.61 -3.47
N ARG A 174 1.59 -6.44 -2.30
CA ARG A 174 1.07 -6.93 -1.04
C ARG A 174 0.78 -5.79 -0.08
N PHE A 175 -0.35 -5.92 0.63
CA PHE A 175 -0.85 -4.92 1.55
C PHE A 175 -1.15 -5.58 2.89
N TYR A 176 -0.49 -5.13 3.94
CA TYR A 176 -0.69 -5.64 5.29
C TYR A 176 -1.24 -4.52 6.18
N ASP A 177 -2.55 -4.43 6.25
CA ASP A 177 -3.30 -3.50 7.09
C ASP A 177 -4.24 -4.22 8.07
N ASN A 178 -4.68 -5.41 7.72
CA ASN A 178 -5.68 -6.16 8.46
C ASN A 178 -5.11 -7.45 9.09
N LEU A 179 -3.88 -7.38 9.59
CA LEU A 179 -3.29 -8.49 10.35
C LEU A 179 -3.92 -8.51 11.75
N ARG A 180 -5.04 -9.19 11.90
CA ARG A 180 -5.75 -9.33 13.17
C ARG A 180 -4.95 -10.16 14.17
N THR A 181 -5.05 -9.79 15.45
CA THR A 181 -4.40 -10.50 16.57
C THR A 181 -5.36 -10.79 17.72
N ASP A 182 -6.62 -10.37 17.61
CA ASP A 182 -7.66 -10.69 18.59
C ASP A 182 -7.87 -12.20 18.74
N ARG A 183 -8.70 -12.59 19.71
CA ARG A 183 -8.94 -14.00 20.05
C ARG A 183 -9.38 -14.87 18.87
N ASP A 184 -10.14 -14.29 17.94
CA ASP A 184 -10.69 -15.00 16.78
C ASP A 184 -9.87 -14.74 15.50
N ALA A 185 -8.64 -14.20 15.65
CA ALA A 185 -7.76 -13.92 14.54
C ALA A 185 -7.37 -15.20 13.80
N PRO A 186 -7.40 -15.22 12.46
CA PRO A 186 -7.04 -16.39 11.66
C PRO A 186 -5.65 -16.94 11.99
N ALA A 187 -4.68 -16.08 12.27
CA ALA A 187 -3.31 -16.46 12.61
C ALA A 187 -3.15 -17.23 13.93
N ARG A 188 -4.17 -17.24 14.80
CA ARG A 188 -4.18 -18.01 16.04
C ARG A 188 -4.54 -19.48 15.84
N HIS A 189 -4.99 -19.84 14.64
CA HIS A 189 -5.46 -21.17 14.31
C HIS A 189 -4.41 -21.95 13.50
N PRO A 190 -4.45 -23.31 13.55
CA PRO A 190 -3.65 -24.12 12.66
C PRO A 190 -3.89 -23.79 11.20
N GLY A 191 -2.82 -23.75 10.39
CA GLY A 191 -2.89 -23.53 8.96
C GLY A 191 -2.89 -24.83 8.16
N ILE A 192 -3.55 -24.86 7.01
CA ILE A 192 -3.53 -25.99 6.08
C ILE A 192 -2.09 -26.21 5.59
N ALA A 193 -1.61 -27.45 5.58
CA ALA A 193 -0.26 -27.84 5.17
C ALA A 193 -0.04 -27.64 3.66
N THR A 194 0.04 -26.39 3.24
CA THR A 194 0.29 -25.97 1.84
C THR A 194 1.41 -24.96 1.79
N ARG A 195 2.37 -25.14 0.88
CA ARG A 195 3.49 -24.20 0.71
C ARG A 195 2.99 -22.79 0.39
N CYS A 196 3.49 -21.80 1.13
CA CYS A 196 3.08 -20.42 1.07
C CYS A 196 4.29 -19.51 0.76
N MET A 197 4.42 -19.07 -0.49
CA MET A 197 5.56 -18.25 -0.94
C MET A 197 5.49 -16.80 -0.49
N ALA A 198 4.32 -16.32 -0.06
CA ALA A 198 4.08 -15.02 0.55
C ALA A 198 2.91 -15.13 1.51
N LEU A 199 3.00 -14.49 2.68
CA LEU A 199 1.94 -14.47 3.68
C LEU A 199 0.64 -13.88 3.08
N SER A 200 -0.51 -14.48 3.41
CA SER A 200 -1.82 -13.93 3.04
C SER A 200 -2.11 -12.59 3.76
N ASP A 201 -2.98 -11.79 3.18
CA ASP A 201 -3.31 -10.44 3.68
C ASP A 201 -3.89 -10.46 5.11
N ASP A 202 -4.55 -11.57 5.51
CA ASP A 202 -5.14 -11.76 6.84
C ASP A 202 -4.29 -12.65 7.78
N GLY A 203 -3.15 -13.16 7.30
CA GLY A 203 -2.21 -13.96 8.10
C GLY A 203 -2.68 -15.36 8.45
N ARG A 204 -3.78 -15.87 7.84
CA ARG A 204 -4.34 -17.22 8.13
C ARG A 204 -3.37 -18.37 7.88
N ASP A 205 -2.38 -18.15 7.06
CA ASP A 205 -1.36 -19.11 6.65
C ASP A 205 -0.01 -18.87 7.35
N LEU A 206 0.00 -18.24 8.54
CA LEU A 206 1.21 -17.99 9.30
C LEU A 206 2.04 -19.27 9.55
N PRO A 207 1.48 -20.41 10.07
CA PRO A 207 2.28 -21.61 10.28
C PRO A 207 2.89 -22.18 8.99
N PRO A 208 2.16 -22.37 7.87
CA PRO A 208 2.77 -22.83 6.63
C PRO A 208 3.71 -21.81 5.98
N ALA A 209 3.52 -20.49 6.20
CA ALA A 209 4.45 -19.47 5.75
C ALA A 209 5.79 -19.60 6.48
N VAL A 210 5.79 -19.73 7.80
CA VAL A 210 7.01 -19.97 8.61
C VAL A 210 7.71 -21.25 8.17
N GLN A 211 6.98 -22.36 7.98
CA GLN A 211 7.56 -23.60 7.48
C GLN A 211 8.16 -23.42 6.06
N THR A 212 7.50 -22.63 5.22
CA THR A 212 8.03 -22.37 3.87
C THR A 212 9.30 -21.51 3.92
N ILE A 213 9.37 -20.52 4.83
CA ILE A 213 10.60 -19.74 5.06
C ILE A 213 11.72 -20.67 5.53
N GLN A 214 11.43 -21.62 6.41
CA GLN A 214 12.42 -22.61 6.89
C GLN A 214 12.97 -23.50 5.78
N GLU A 215 12.14 -23.93 4.85
CA GLU A 215 12.54 -24.88 3.80
C GLU A 215 13.23 -24.21 2.59
N VAL A 216 12.77 -23.02 2.20
CA VAL A 216 13.19 -22.40 0.93
C VAL A 216 13.55 -20.92 1.03
N GLY A 217 13.40 -20.31 2.20
CA GLY A 217 13.68 -18.91 2.48
C GLY A 217 14.98 -18.70 3.26
N ASP A 218 15.17 -17.48 3.76
CA ASP A 218 16.28 -17.11 4.66
C ASP A 218 15.89 -17.40 6.12
N TRP A 219 15.96 -18.69 6.49
CA TRP A 219 15.65 -19.12 7.86
C TRP A 219 16.59 -18.54 8.91
N SER A 220 17.88 -18.40 8.58
CA SER A 220 18.85 -17.84 9.51
C SER A 220 18.55 -16.38 9.85
N GLY A 221 18.29 -15.56 8.82
CA GLY A 221 17.89 -14.16 9.01
C GLY A 221 16.56 -14.03 9.74
N PHE A 222 15.60 -14.91 9.43
CA PHE A 222 14.31 -14.94 10.13
C PHE A 222 14.47 -15.24 11.62
N CYS A 223 15.25 -16.28 11.99
CA CYS A 223 15.52 -16.60 13.39
C CYS A 223 16.27 -15.46 14.11
N ALA A 224 17.23 -14.82 13.46
CA ALA A 224 17.94 -13.67 14.01
C ALA A 224 16.99 -12.49 14.29
N ALA A 225 16.02 -12.22 13.40
CA ALA A 225 15.02 -11.18 13.60
C ALA A 225 14.04 -11.51 14.75
N ILE A 226 13.74 -12.79 14.97
CA ILE A 226 12.92 -13.24 16.10
C ILE A 226 13.70 -13.10 17.41
N ASP A 227 14.97 -13.49 17.43
CA ASP A 227 15.84 -13.36 18.63
C ASP A 227 16.10 -11.89 19.00
N ASP A 228 16.23 -11.00 18.00
CA ASP A 228 16.36 -9.55 18.20
C ASP A 228 15.14 -8.95 18.91
N ALA A 229 13.93 -9.44 18.59
CA ALA A 229 12.70 -8.98 19.21
C ALA A 229 12.34 -9.71 20.52
N PHE A 230 12.71 -10.98 20.62
CA PHE A 230 12.38 -11.86 21.74
C PHE A 230 13.62 -12.70 22.13
N PRO A 231 14.57 -12.12 22.85
CA PRO A 231 15.86 -12.77 23.15
C PRO A 231 15.72 -14.14 23.80
N GLY A 232 16.39 -15.13 23.23
CA GLY A 232 16.39 -16.51 23.70
C GLY A 232 15.11 -17.30 23.38
N CYS A 233 14.19 -16.75 22.59
CA CYS A 233 13.01 -17.45 22.13
C CYS A 233 13.27 -18.20 20.81
N GLU A 234 12.60 -19.33 20.63
CA GLU A 234 12.70 -20.16 19.43
C GLU A 234 11.32 -20.35 18.80
N LEU A 235 11.24 -20.20 17.48
CA LEU A 235 10.04 -20.47 16.71
C LEU A 235 10.20 -21.77 15.94
N SER A 236 9.17 -22.61 15.97
CA SER A 236 9.10 -23.86 15.21
C SER A 236 7.68 -24.12 14.72
N VAL A 237 7.55 -25.08 13.82
CA VAL A 237 6.24 -25.50 13.29
C VAL A 237 6.09 -27.00 13.52
N ASP A 238 5.00 -27.38 14.18
CA ASP A 238 4.56 -28.77 14.21
C ASP A 238 3.89 -29.08 12.87
N THR A 239 4.53 -29.97 12.12
CA THR A 239 4.13 -30.31 10.74
C THR A 239 3.28 -31.59 10.66
N ALA A 240 2.63 -32.00 11.75
CA ALA A 240 1.71 -33.15 11.72
C ALA A 240 0.51 -32.87 10.81
N ALA A 241 0.55 -33.47 9.61
CA ALA A 241 -0.49 -33.30 8.60
C ALA A 241 -1.90 -33.72 9.13
N PRO A 242 -2.97 -33.09 8.66
CA PRO A 242 -3.10 -32.20 7.50
C PRO A 242 -2.96 -30.70 7.81
N VAL A 243 -2.64 -30.33 9.03
CA VAL A 243 -2.52 -28.94 9.47
C VAL A 243 -1.19 -28.69 10.17
N PHE A 244 -0.66 -27.51 10.02
CA PHE A 244 0.54 -27.04 10.69
C PHE A 244 0.17 -26.15 11.88
N ARG A 245 0.94 -26.24 12.98
CA ARG A 245 0.77 -25.43 14.19
C ARG A 245 2.04 -24.69 14.50
N LEU A 246 1.91 -23.40 14.74
CA LEU A 246 3.02 -22.57 15.19
C LEU A 246 3.31 -22.90 16.66
N GLN A 247 4.59 -23.09 16.98
CA GLN A 247 5.09 -23.33 18.33
C GLN A 247 6.16 -22.28 18.67
N PHE A 248 6.00 -21.64 19.81
CA PHE A 248 6.89 -20.60 20.28
C PHE A 248 7.44 -20.98 21.65
N ARG A 249 8.73 -21.27 21.71
CA ARG A 249 9.44 -21.64 22.94
C ARG A 249 10.01 -20.40 23.60
N GLN A 250 9.69 -20.20 24.85
CA GLN A 250 10.24 -19.12 25.68
C GLN A 250 11.13 -19.68 26.80
N PRO A 251 12.24 -18.99 27.16
CA PRO A 251 13.03 -19.35 28.33
C PRO A 251 12.17 -19.43 29.60
N GLY A 252 12.39 -20.48 30.37
CA GLY A 252 11.65 -20.71 31.63
C GLY A 252 10.31 -21.45 31.48
N LEU A 253 9.81 -21.71 30.28
CA LEU A 253 8.64 -22.55 30.05
C LEU A 253 9.04 -23.98 29.71
N LEU A 254 8.30 -24.95 30.28
CA LEU A 254 8.58 -26.38 30.08
C LEU A 254 8.02 -26.93 28.76
N ARG A 255 7.09 -26.21 28.13
CA ARG A 255 6.53 -26.53 26.83
C ARG A 255 6.49 -25.31 25.94
N PRO A 256 6.46 -25.46 24.61
CA PRO A 256 6.19 -24.35 23.73
C PRO A 256 4.75 -23.82 23.91
N LEU A 257 4.55 -22.55 23.60
CA LEU A 257 3.25 -21.93 23.46
C LEU A 257 2.73 -22.12 22.02
N GLU A 258 1.43 -22.34 21.88
CA GLU A 258 0.77 -22.31 20.57
C GLU A 258 0.41 -20.87 20.16
N ALA A 259 0.13 -20.62 18.87
CA ALA A 259 -0.26 -19.31 18.38
C ALA A 259 -1.48 -18.72 19.13
N SER A 260 -2.39 -19.55 19.60
CA SER A 260 -3.56 -19.16 20.41
C SER A 260 -3.20 -18.58 21.78
N GLU A 261 -2.01 -18.91 22.31
CA GLU A 261 -1.54 -18.49 23.64
C GLU A 261 -0.63 -17.25 23.59
N LEU A 262 -0.23 -16.82 22.39
CA LEU A 262 0.64 -15.65 22.22
C LEU A 262 -0.11 -14.35 22.53
N SER A 263 0.61 -13.36 23.07
CA SER A 263 0.08 -12.00 23.18
C SER A 263 -0.17 -11.38 21.80
N ASP A 264 -1.04 -10.37 21.73
CA ASP A 264 -1.34 -9.68 20.48
C ASP A 264 -0.09 -9.08 19.83
N GLY A 265 0.79 -8.48 20.65
CA GLY A 265 2.05 -7.89 20.17
C GLY A 265 3.02 -8.93 19.62
N MET A 266 3.17 -10.09 20.29
CA MET A 266 4.00 -11.18 19.79
C MET A 266 3.48 -11.71 18.47
N LEU A 267 2.19 -12.01 18.38
CA LEU A 267 1.57 -12.52 17.17
C LEU A 267 1.68 -11.50 16.03
N ARG A 268 1.47 -10.21 16.32
CA ARG A 268 1.63 -9.12 15.33
C ARG A 268 3.05 -9.08 14.77
N TYR A 269 4.06 -9.15 15.65
CA TYR A 269 5.45 -9.14 15.21
C TYR A 269 5.79 -10.36 14.35
N LEU A 270 5.33 -11.55 14.73
CA LEU A 270 5.54 -12.79 13.95
C LEU A 270 4.90 -12.71 12.56
N LEU A 271 3.70 -12.15 12.46
CA LEU A 271 3.01 -11.90 11.19
C LEU A 271 3.80 -10.96 10.28
N LEU A 272 4.29 -9.85 10.84
CA LEU A 272 5.11 -8.88 10.11
C LEU A 272 6.45 -9.50 9.69
N ALA A 273 7.10 -10.27 10.57
CA ALA A 273 8.32 -10.98 10.24
C ALA A 273 8.09 -12.00 9.11
N ALA A 274 7.04 -12.80 9.17
CA ALA A 274 6.71 -13.75 8.10
C ALA A 274 6.40 -13.06 6.77
N ALA A 275 5.73 -11.91 6.80
CA ALA A 275 5.48 -11.10 5.61
C ALA A 275 6.78 -10.57 4.98
N LEU A 276 7.69 -10.06 5.83
CA LEU A 276 8.96 -9.43 5.43
C LEU A 276 10.07 -10.43 5.08
N PHE A 277 9.92 -11.70 5.46
CA PHE A 277 10.81 -12.82 5.08
C PHE A 277 10.19 -13.76 4.04
N SER A 278 9.07 -13.38 3.43
CA SER A 278 8.44 -14.19 2.39
C SER A 278 9.44 -14.63 1.31
N PRO A 279 9.55 -15.92 0.97
CA PRO A 279 10.55 -16.39 0.00
C PRO A 279 10.42 -15.78 -1.40
N ARG A 280 9.20 -15.36 -1.78
CA ARG A 280 8.97 -14.59 -2.99
C ARG A 280 8.58 -13.16 -2.63
N PHE A 281 9.52 -12.24 -2.74
CA PHE A 281 9.27 -10.84 -2.52
C PHE A 281 8.31 -10.26 -3.58
N PRO A 282 7.25 -9.55 -3.16
CA PRO A 282 6.45 -8.76 -4.08
C PRO A 282 7.27 -7.56 -4.59
N PRO A 283 6.98 -7.00 -5.77
CA PRO A 283 7.66 -5.77 -6.23
C PRO A 283 7.35 -4.55 -5.36
N LEU A 284 6.23 -4.55 -4.65
CA LEU A 284 5.84 -3.52 -3.67
C LEU A 284 5.14 -4.17 -2.47
N LEU A 285 5.60 -3.82 -1.29
CA LEU A 285 5.02 -4.23 -0.01
C LEU A 285 4.59 -2.99 0.78
N VAL A 286 3.32 -2.93 1.16
CA VAL A 286 2.75 -1.79 1.88
C VAL A 286 2.34 -2.22 3.28
N LEU A 287 2.94 -1.60 4.29
CA LEU A 287 2.61 -1.78 5.70
C LEU A 287 1.81 -0.57 6.18
N ASN A 288 0.58 -0.80 6.60
CA ASN A 288 -0.24 0.26 7.18
C ASN A 288 -0.35 0.09 8.68
N GLU A 289 0.18 1.07 9.41
CA GLU A 289 0.23 1.09 10.88
C GLU A 289 0.79 -0.23 11.47
N PRO A 290 2.01 -0.65 11.05
CA PRO A 290 2.57 -1.91 11.52
C PRO A 290 2.84 -1.91 13.03
N GLU A 291 2.99 -0.74 13.64
CA GLU A 291 3.19 -0.52 15.08
C GLU A 291 1.98 -0.84 15.94
N ASN A 292 0.78 -0.96 15.35
CA ASN A 292 -0.44 -1.23 16.13
C ASN A 292 -0.31 -2.53 16.93
N SER A 293 -0.72 -2.48 18.20
CA SER A 293 -0.64 -3.58 19.16
C SER A 293 0.80 -4.01 19.56
N LEU A 294 1.85 -3.34 19.08
CA LEU A 294 3.22 -3.63 19.48
C LEU A 294 3.61 -2.84 20.74
N HIS A 295 4.38 -3.52 21.62
CA HIS A 295 5.04 -2.83 22.73
C HIS A 295 6.13 -1.91 22.17
N PRO A 296 6.39 -0.72 22.78
CA PRO A 296 7.42 0.22 22.30
C PRO A 296 8.82 -0.42 22.09
N GLU A 297 9.21 -1.39 22.90
CA GLU A 297 10.48 -2.11 22.76
C GLU A 297 10.62 -2.91 21.45
N LEU A 298 9.50 -3.27 20.82
CA LEU A 298 9.50 -3.99 19.54
C LEU A 298 9.62 -3.06 18.33
N LEU A 299 9.51 -1.73 18.49
CA LEU A 299 9.51 -0.79 17.39
C LEU A 299 10.90 -0.65 16.72
N GLU A 300 11.98 -0.69 17.49
CA GLU A 300 13.33 -0.70 16.93
C GLU A 300 13.69 -2.01 16.21
N PRO A 301 13.44 -3.21 16.78
CA PRO A 301 13.55 -4.47 16.05
C PRO A 301 12.71 -4.47 14.76
N LEU A 302 11.48 -3.97 14.81
CA LEU A 302 10.64 -3.85 13.62
C LEU A 302 11.24 -2.92 12.56
N ALA A 303 11.82 -1.78 12.97
CA ALA A 303 12.46 -0.86 12.03
C ALA A 303 13.65 -1.52 11.32
N ARG A 304 14.50 -2.28 12.07
CA ARG A 304 15.61 -3.05 11.47
C ARG A 304 15.10 -4.10 10.49
N LEU A 305 14.05 -4.82 10.86
CA LEU A 305 13.41 -5.82 10.00
C LEU A 305 12.88 -5.22 8.70
N ILE A 306 12.20 -4.08 8.77
CA ILE A 306 11.68 -3.34 7.61
C ILE A 306 12.85 -2.85 6.73
N GLY A 307 13.90 -2.31 7.34
CA GLY A 307 15.11 -1.86 6.61
C GLY A 307 15.76 -2.99 5.82
N ALA A 308 15.98 -4.14 6.45
CA ALA A 308 16.53 -5.32 5.79
C ALA A 308 15.65 -5.85 4.64
N ALA A 309 14.33 -5.77 4.77
CA ALA A 309 13.41 -6.11 3.69
C ALA A 309 13.47 -5.10 2.54
N ALA A 310 13.67 -3.81 2.83
CA ALA A 310 13.77 -2.75 1.83
C ALA A 310 15.00 -2.87 0.91
N GLU A 311 16.03 -3.62 1.31
CA GLU A 311 17.16 -3.97 0.44
C GLU A 311 16.78 -4.95 -0.68
N ARG A 312 15.69 -5.70 -0.50
CA ARG A 312 15.26 -6.79 -1.40
C ARG A 312 13.99 -6.48 -2.16
N THR A 313 13.14 -5.61 -1.62
CA THR A 313 11.88 -5.20 -2.25
C THR A 313 11.56 -3.75 -1.89
N GLN A 314 10.70 -3.11 -2.67
CA GLN A 314 10.22 -1.78 -2.31
C GLN A 314 9.20 -1.88 -1.18
N VAL A 315 9.45 -1.15 -0.08
CA VAL A 315 8.60 -1.14 1.10
C VAL A 315 8.03 0.25 1.34
N TRP A 316 6.71 0.32 1.50
CA TRP A 316 6.01 1.50 1.97
C TRP A 316 5.51 1.29 3.38
N VAL A 317 5.81 2.24 4.25
CA VAL A 317 5.34 2.21 5.63
C VAL A 317 4.52 3.46 5.91
N ILE A 318 3.27 3.26 6.30
CA ILE A 318 2.42 4.33 6.82
C ILE A 318 2.42 4.17 8.33
N ALA A 319 3.03 5.11 9.05
CA ALA A 319 3.21 5.02 10.50
C ALA A 319 2.86 6.33 11.20
N HIS A 320 2.52 6.22 12.50
CA HIS A 320 2.25 7.39 13.35
C HIS A 320 3.01 7.35 14.67
N ALA A 321 3.58 6.20 15.08
CA ALA A 321 4.37 6.07 16.29
C ALA A 321 5.73 6.79 16.14
N PRO A 322 6.03 7.84 16.93
CA PRO A 322 7.26 8.61 16.76
C PRO A 322 8.54 7.79 16.83
N PRO A 323 8.69 6.77 17.71
CA PRO A 323 9.90 5.95 17.74
C PRO A 323 10.12 5.18 16.43
N LEU A 324 9.07 4.56 15.86
CA LEU A 324 9.17 3.85 14.60
C LEU A 324 9.48 4.80 13.44
N VAL A 325 8.79 5.94 13.38
CA VAL A 325 9.01 6.99 12.38
C VAL A 325 10.46 7.48 12.44
N HIS A 326 10.99 7.72 13.64
CA HIS A 326 12.38 8.13 13.82
C HIS A 326 13.35 7.06 13.32
N ALA A 327 13.20 5.83 13.79
CA ALA A 327 14.11 4.72 13.44
C ALA A 327 14.13 4.44 11.93
N LEU A 328 12.96 4.45 11.26
CA LEU A 328 12.86 4.25 9.82
C LEU A 328 13.43 5.43 9.01
N SER A 329 13.27 6.67 9.50
CA SER A 329 13.81 7.85 8.82
C SER A 329 15.35 7.93 8.82
N GLN A 330 16.01 7.21 9.72
CA GLN A 330 17.46 7.11 9.79
C GLN A 330 18.04 5.98 8.90
N GLN A 331 17.20 5.14 8.31
CA GLN A 331 17.66 4.07 7.41
C GLN A 331 18.23 4.66 6.12
N GLU A 332 19.33 4.10 5.64
CA GLU A 332 19.94 4.51 4.39
C GLU A 332 18.98 4.28 3.21
N GLY A 333 18.90 5.25 2.31
CA GLY A 333 17.99 5.18 1.16
C GLY A 333 16.51 5.34 1.51
N SER A 334 16.16 5.71 2.74
CA SER A 334 14.78 6.01 3.12
C SER A 334 14.33 7.37 2.58
N CYS A 335 13.07 7.46 2.17
CA CYS A 335 12.40 8.71 1.82
C CYS A 335 11.22 8.93 2.78
N HIS A 336 11.26 10.01 3.54
CA HIS A 336 10.21 10.32 4.52
C HIS A 336 9.31 11.45 4.02
N HIS A 337 8.02 11.16 3.88
CA HIS A 337 6.98 12.14 3.57
C HIS A 337 6.10 12.39 4.79
N ARG A 338 6.19 13.58 5.34
CA ARG A 338 5.26 14.03 6.38
C ARG A 338 4.05 14.69 5.71
N LEU A 339 2.87 14.12 5.88
CA LEU A 339 1.63 14.69 5.34
C LEU A 339 1.00 15.65 6.34
N GLU A 340 0.55 16.78 5.82
CA GLU A 340 -0.24 17.77 6.57
C GLU A 340 -1.53 18.10 5.83
N ARG A 341 -2.48 18.72 6.54
CA ARG A 341 -3.73 19.15 5.94
C ARG A 341 -3.81 20.65 5.91
N GLU A 342 -3.92 21.23 4.71
CA GLU A 342 -4.09 22.66 4.50
C GLU A 342 -5.40 22.90 3.74
N LEU A 343 -6.33 23.67 4.34
CA LEU A 343 -7.63 24.00 3.74
C LEU A 343 -8.40 22.79 3.18
N GLY A 344 -8.31 21.66 3.87
CA GLY A 344 -8.97 20.42 3.46
C GLY A 344 -8.15 19.53 2.52
N ALA A 345 -7.13 20.05 1.87
CA ALA A 345 -6.23 19.28 1.02
C ALA A 345 -5.07 18.67 1.81
N THR A 346 -4.64 17.48 1.41
CA THR A 346 -3.40 16.87 1.89
C THR A 346 -2.22 17.49 1.12
N VAL A 347 -1.22 17.95 1.86
CA VAL A 347 -0.03 18.61 1.31
C VAL A 347 1.25 18.02 1.91
N LEU A 348 2.36 18.21 1.21
CA LEU A 348 3.71 18.01 1.73
C LEU A 348 4.24 19.38 2.18
N PRO A 349 4.43 19.60 3.49
CA PRO A 349 4.91 20.88 3.99
C PRO A 349 6.31 21.19 3.45
N GLY A 350 6.52 22.47 3.09
CA GLY A 350 7.80 22.94 2.56
C GLY A 350 8.07 22.60 1.09
N GLN A 351 7.22 21.82 0.43
CA GLN A 351 7.37 21.54 -1.00
C GLN A 351 6.96 22.76 -1.83
N THR A 352 7.93 23.40 -2.46
CA THR A 352 7.67 24.47 -3.42
C THR A 352 7.26 23.89 -4.78
N THR A 353 6.79 24.76 -5.69
CA THR A 353 6.44 24.34 -7.07
C THR A 353 7.66 23.76 -7.81
N LEU A 354 8.88 24.18 -7.45
CA LEU A 354 10.13 23.70 -8.04
C LEU A 354 10.55 22.32 -7.49
N ASP A 355 10.15 22.00 -6.26
CA ASP A 355 10.50 20.74 -5.59
C ASP A 355 9.53 19.60 -5.94
N ARG A 356 8.44 19.92 -6.66
CA ARG A 356 7.48 18.89 -7.07
C ARG A 356 8.11 17.98 -8.10
N ALA A 357 8.05 16.68 -7.85
CA ALA A 357 8.43 15.70 -8.84
C ALA A 357 7.67 15.95 -10.15
N ALA A 358 8.38 15.88 -11.27
CA ALA A 358 7.81 16.14 -12.59
C ALA A 358 6.82 15.03 -12.95
N TRP A 359 5.53 15.32 -12.84
CA TRP A 359 4.45 14.46 -13.30
C TRP A 359 3.57 15.24 -14.27
N ARG A 360 3.27 14.61 -15.40
CA ARG A 360 2.27 15.10 -16.36
C ARG A 360 1.23 14.00 -16.57
N TRP A 361 -0.03 14.37 -16.38
CA TRP A 361 -1.12 13.48 -16.71
C TRP A 361 -1.17 13.30 -18.23
N PRO A 362 -1.32 12.04 -18.72
CA PRO A 362 -1.65 11.80 -20.11
C PRO A 362 -3.01 12.43 -20.47
N GLY A 363 -3.21 12.86 -21.72
CA GLY A 363 -4.45 13.43 -22.23
C GLY A 363 -4.46 14.94 -22.32
#